data_70e4a776de51e4af45dd86d779143f70
#
_entry.id   70e4a776de51e4af45dd86d779143f70
#
_cell.length_a   1.000
_cell.length_b   1.000
_cell.length_c   1.000
_cell.angle_alpha   90.00
_cell.angle_beta   90.00
_cell.angle_gamma   90.00
#
_symmetry.space_group_name_H-M   'P 1'
#
loop_
_entity.id
_entity.type
_entity.pdbx_description
1 polymer ?
#
loop_
_entity_poly.entity_id
_entity_poly.type
_entity_poly.pdbx_seq_one_letter_code
_entity_poly.pdbx_strand_id
1 'polypeptide(L)'
;MYNCPNCAGNLVFDIESQKLKCEYCSTLLDPYEYQKSQDAEESDMFGVTVYTCPQCGGEIMTTNVTAAGFCTYCGASTILDSRMRDEKRPAHIIPFTRTKEDCRKSYSSLVRRALFAPREFRDPEFLDRFRGIYIPYWVYNYDFSGDLHLKGSKTYRRGDYKITDHYSLSGEVDARYHGLTYDASSSFDDTVAAAIAPFEAAKMQPFTPSILCGFYADAPDVGNEVYREPVLNSISQDSIERLSGVPEYRSSGADMPSADEFKNQLRGSSMNLSSEEPVCAYLPVWFLTYRKDDRVAYAVMNGSTGKITADLPVDKKKYILGSILLAVPIFAVLAFLITMTGQMVLTASSVLALVSLVIYGLELSAISDKDSHADDKGFAAAGRSAGSSGSPDAGDKKAEKGVFAAIRNYGKYALLFLVVLLVFPRLGLDYLTGSGNLTGFKIYGAVSVILLFGALVFIWALADSETAKKNMVLQIAGSVIAVGASAAILVWNPVSDLWFYGGSILAAAGVCLSFLGIISKYNILATRPLPTFYDRKGGNDRAK
;
A
#
# COMPACT_ATOMS: atom_id res chain seq x y z
N MET A 1 18.34 0.61 33.27
CA MET A 1 18.63 -0.79 32.87
C MET A 1 17.84 -1.71 33.79
N TYR A 2 17.20 -2.70 33.19
CA TYR A 2 16.37 -3.66 33.92
C TYR A 2 17.19 -4.90 34.25
N ASN A 3 17.70 -4.97 35.50
CA ASN A 3 18.57 -6.03 35.98
C ASN A 3 17.82 -6.98 36.91
N CYS A 4 18.14 -8.25 36.84
CA CYS A 4 17.56 -9.27 37.72
C CYS A 4 17.95 -9.02 39.17
N PRO A 5 16.99 -8.94 40.11
CA PRO A 5 17.29 -8.74 41.52
C PRO A 5 18.08 -9.91 42.15
N ASN A 6 18.03 -11.12 41.55
CA ASN A 6 18.69 -12.30 42.09
C ASN A 6 20.14 -12.45 41.61
N CYS A 7 20.48 -12.07 40.37
CA CYS A 7 21.81 -12.32 39.80
C CYS A 7 22.38 -11.12 39.02
N ALA A 8 21.71 -9.97 39.02
CA ALA A 8 22.04 -8.77 38.26
C ALA A 8 22.15 -8.98 36.74
N GLY A 9 21.72 -10.14 36.22
CA GLY A 9 21.68 -10.41 34.79
C GLY A 9 20.59 -9.62 34.07
N ASN A 10 20.68 -9.54 32.75
CA ASN A 10 19.72 -8.81 31.93
C ASN A 10 18.32 -9.44 31.96
N LEU A 11 17.29 -8.61 32.05
CA LEU A 11 15.89 -9.02 31.98
C LEU A 11 15.35 -8.75 30.56
N VAL A 12 14.62 -9.72 30.03
CA VAL A 12 13.87 -9.60 28.76
C VAL A 12 12.41 -9.97 28.98
N PHE A 13 11.50 -9.34 28.27
CA PHE A 13 10.09 -9.71 28.32
C PHE A 13 9.87 -10.98 27.52
N ASP A 14 9.40 -12.02 28.17
CA ASP A 14 9.11 -13.33 27.58
C ASP A 14 7.65 -13.39 27.10
N ILE A 15 7.47 -13.59 25.80
CA ILE A 15 6.14 -13.58 25.16
C ILE A 15 5.26 -14.72 25.65
N GLU A 16 5.83 -15.90 25.93
CA GLU A 16 5.04 -17.09 26.28
C GLU A 16 4.51 -16.99 27.70
N SER A 17 5.34 -16.57 28.64
CA SER A 17 4.94 -16.42 30.06
C SER A 17 4.30 -15.07 30.38
N GLN A 18 4.39 -14.07 29.48
CA GLN A 18 3.97 -12.68 29.69
C GLN A 18 4.65 -12.05 30.93
N LYS A 19 5.89 -12.43 31.22
CA LYS A 19 6.68 -11.99 32.37
C LYS A 19 8.08 -11.56 31.95
N LEU A 20 8.76 -10.82 32.80
CA LEU A 20 10.19 -10.57 32.68
C LEU A 20 10.96 -11.84 33.04
N LYS A 21 11.81 -12.28 32.12
CA LYS A 21 12.67 -13.47 32.29
C LYS A 21 14.13 -13.07 32.35
N CYS A 22 14.85 -13.55 33.30
CA CYS A 22 16.30 -13.39 33.36
C CYS A 22 16.98 -14.40 32.42
N GLU A 23 17.83 -13.90 31.53
CA GLU A 23 18.56 -14.75 30.57
C GLU A 23 19.60 -15.66 31.25
N TYR A 24 20.07 -15.33 32.49
CA TYR A 24 21.08 -16.09 33.22
C TYR A 24 20.49 -17.10 34.23
N CYS A 25 19.61 -16.64 35.11
CA CYS A 25 19.08 -17.50 36.18
C CYS A 25 17.65 -17.96 35.95
N SER A 26 17.05 -17.60 34.83
CA SER A 26 15.67 -17.97 34.42
C SER A 26 14.57 -17.52 35.41
N THR A 27 14.86 -16.62 36.35
CA THR A 27 13.86 -16.04 37.25
C THR A 27 12.79 -15.31 36.44
N LEU A 28 11.51 -15.55 36.78
CA LEU A 28 10.36 -14.89 36.18
C LEU A 28 9.81 -13.85 37.16
N LEU A 29 9.60 -12.62 36.68
CA LEU A 29 9.11 -11.50 37.48
C LEU A 29 7.89 -10.87 36.77
N ASP A 30 6.90 -10.42 37.56
CA ASP A 30 5.80 -9.64 37.00
C ASP A 30 6.30 -8.25 36.56
N PRO A 31 6.00 -7.78 35.36
CA PRO A 31 6.47 -6.49 34.85
C PRO A 31 6.03 -5.31 35.72
N TYR A 32 4.81 -5.33 36.22
CA TYR A 32 4.24 -4.24 37.02
C TYR A 32 4.77 -4.23 38.43
N GLU A 33 4.92 -5.40 39.07
CA GLU A 33 5.49 -5.52 40.38
C GLU A 33 6.97 -5.11 40.36
N TYR A 34 7.70 -5.52 39.34
CA TYR A 34 9.10 -5.13 39.18
C TYR A 34 9.23 -3.61 39.05
N GLN A 35 8.39 -2.96 38.19
CA GLN A 35 8.43 -1.51 38.02
C GLN A 35 8.12 -0.76 39.31
N LYS A 36 7.11 -1.17 40.06
CA LYS A 36 6.80 -0.58 41.37
C LYS A 36 7.95 -0.66 42.37
N SER A 37 8.81 -1.66 42.25
CA SER A 37 9.99 -1.80 43.10
C SER A 37 11.14 -0.87 42.75
N GLN A 38 11.14 -0.31 41.53
CA GLN A 38 12.21 0.54 41.01
C GLN A 38 11.87 2.04 41.07
N ASP A 39 10.61 2.41 40.87
CA ASP A 39 10.15 3.80 40.80
C ASP A 39 9.35 4.18 42.04
N ALA A 40 9.88 5.11 42.84
CA ALA A 40 9.18 5.66 44.01
C ALA A 40 8.09 6.70 43.60
N GLU A 41 8.13 7.25 42.36
CA GLU A 41 7.18 8.22 41.84
C GLU A 41 6.79 7.87 40.40
N GLU A 42 5.48 7.97 40.05
CA GLU A 42 4.97 7.87 38.69
C GLU A 42 5.33 9.14 37.92
N SER A 43 6.46 9.10 37.24
CA SER A 43 6.85 10.18 36.31
C SER A 43 6.12 10.02 34.98
N ASP A 44 5.65 11.15 34.41
CA ASP A 44 5.10 11.20 33.02
C ASP A 44 6.15 10.89 31.95
N MET A 45 7.42 10.78 32.34
CA MET A 45 8.56 10.52 31.47
C MET A 45 9.24 9.21 31.85
N PHE A 46 9.89 8.57 30.89
CA PHE A 46 10.73 7.40 31.13
C PHE A 46 12.01 7.46 30.29
N GLY A 47 13.11 7.01 30.86
CA GLY A 47 14.43 7.04 30.23
C GLY A 47 14.58 5.95 29.18
N VAL A 48 15.00 6.33 27.97
CA VAL A 48 15.28 5.44 26.85
C VAL A 48 16.65 5.71 26.25
N THR A 49 17.25 4.69 25.66
CA THR A 49 18.41 4.85 24.78
C THR A 49 17.91 4.92 23.34
N VAL A 50 18.16 6.04 22.68
CA VAL A 50 17.79 6.27 21.29
C VAL A 50 18.98 5.95 20.41
N TYR A 51 18.78 5.12 19.41
CA TYR A 51 19.75 4.78 18.38
C TYR A 51 19.34 5.46 17.07
N THR A 52 20.21 6.30 16.53
CA THR A 52 19.98 7.00 15.24
C THR A 52 20.77 6.32 14.13
N CYS A 53 20.09 5.98 13.06
CA CYS A 53 20.73 5.40 11.88
C CYS A 53 21.47 6.47 11.05
N PRO A 54 22.80 6.37 10.86
CA PRO A 54 23.55 7.36 10.09
C PRO A 54 23.18 7.33 8.60
N GLN A 55 22.53 6.28 8.10
CA GLN A 55 22.21 6.14 6.69
C GLN A 55 20.83 6.72 6.33
N CYS A 56 19.80 6.54 7.16
CA CYS A 56 18.46 7.05 6.88
C CYS A 56 17.96 8.08 7.90
N GLY A 57 18.67 8.31 9.01
CA GLY A 57 18.22 9.18 10.10
C GLY A 57 17.10 8.60 10.97
N GLY A 58 16.65 7.36 10.74
CA GLY A 58 15.63 6.72 11.54
C GLY A 58 16.09 6.49 12.98
N GLU A 59 15.23 6.81 13.93
CA GLU A 59 15.48 6.63 15.36
C GLU A 59 14.76 5.38 15.86
N ILE A 60 15.46 4.59 16.66
CA ILE A 60 14.94 3.39 17.31
C ILE A 60 15.26 3.50 18.80
N MET A 61 14.27 3.31 19.65
CA MET A 61 14.43 3.39 21.08
C MET A 61 14.51 2.00 21.71
N THR A 62 15.24 1.88 22.80
CA THR A 62 15.24 0.68 23.67
C THR A 62 15.45 1.08 25.12
N THR A 63 14.95 0.26 26.02
CA THR A 63 15.20 0.36 27.47
C THR A 63 16.44 -0.42 27.91
N ASN A 64 17.01 -1.25 27.03
CA ASN A 64 18.20 -2.07 27.29
C ASN A 64 19.39 -1.60 26.44
N VAL A 65 20.63 -1.89 26.90
CA VAL A 65 21.89 -1.54 26.22
C VAL A 65 22.21 -2.46 25.04
N THR A 66 21.25 -3.11 24.45
CA THR A 66 21.50 -4.00 23.32
C THR A 66 21.80 -3.15 22.08
N ALA A 67 23.06 -3.13 21.63
CA ALA A 67 23.45 -2.44 20.42
C ALA A 67 22.65 -2.98 19.22
N ALA A 68 21.92 -2.11 18.54
CA ALA A 68 21.22 -2.46 17.32
C ALA A 68 22.26 -2.71 16.22
N GLY A 69 22.43 -3.96 15.80
CA GLY A 69 23.38 -4.34 14.77
C GLY A 69 22.97 -3.96 13.35
N PHE A 70 21.70 -3.52 13.16
CA PHE A 70 21.22 -3.00 11.88
C PHE A 70 19.92 -2.19 12.05
N CYS A 71 19.68 -1.29 11.10
CA CYS A 71 18.51 -0.42 11.10
C CYS A 71 17.25 -1.18 10.62
N THR A 72 16.18 -1.12 11.39
CA THR A 72 14.89 -1.76 11.06
C THR A 72 14.25 -1.12 9.81
N TYR A 73 14.42 0.18 9.61
CA TYR A 73 13.76 0.90 8.51
C TYR A 73 14.47 0.76 7.15
N CYS A 74 15.79 0.99 7.10
CA CYS A 74 16.53 0.93 5.82
C CYS A 74 17.31 -0.38 5.62
N GLY A 75 17.34 -1.27 6.61
CA GLY A 75 18.05 -2.55 6.54
C GLY A 75 19.59 -2.43 6.54
N ALA A 76 20.16 -1.25 6.82
CA ALA A 76 21.59 -1.06 6.84
C ALA A 76 22.23 -1.76 8.04
N SER A 77 23.30 -2.53 7.80
CA SER A 77 24.18 -3.07 8.83
C SER A 77 25.20 -2.01 9.19
N THR A 78 24.97 -1.28 10.26
CA THR A 78 25.83 -0.18 10.69
C THR A 78 25.77 -0.04 12.21
N ILE A 79 26.82 0.52 12.80
CA ILE A 79 26.80 0.92 14.22
C ILE A 79 25.96 2.18 14.30
N LEU A 80 24.92 2.15 15.14
CA LEU A 80 24.03 3.29 15.35
C LEU A 80 24.63 4.18 16.46
N ASP A 81 24.56 5.49 16.26
CA ASP A 81 24.87 6.45 17.31
C ASP A 81 23.80 6.38 18.40
N SER A 82 24.22 6.34 19.66
CA SER A 82 23.29 6.23 20.79
C SER A 82 23.33 7.45 21.69
N ARG A 83 22.14 7.85 22.17
CA ARG A 83 21.98 8.92 23.18
C ARG A 83 20.89 8.53 24.17
N MET A 84 21.03 8.95 25.42
CA MET A 84 19.96 8.83 26.39
C MET A 84 19.00 10.01 26.24
N ARG A 85 17.70 9.72 26.31
CA ARG A 85 16.63 10.70 26.26
C ARG A 85 15.47 10.25 27.16
N ASP A 86 14.78 11.23 27.75
CA ASP A 86 13.51 10.99 28.43
C ASP A 86 12.38 11.19 27.43
N GLU A 87 11.52 10.18 27.33
CA GLU A 87 10.35 10.19 26.45
C GLU A 87 9.06 10.24 27.25
N LYS A 88 8.02 10.84 26.65
CA LYS A 88 6.69 10.88 27.25
C LYS A 88 6.12 9.47 27.32
N ARG A 89 5.61 9.11 28.49
CA ARG A 89 5.01 7.81 28.76
C ARG A 89 3.69 7.68 27.98
N PRO A 90 3.50 6.66 27.12
CA PRO A 90 2.19 6.37 26.54
C PRO A 90 1.21 5.90 27.62
N ALA A 91 -0.08 6.04 27.39
CA ALA A 91 -1.08 5.62 28.36
C ALA A 91 -1.19 4.08 28.44
N HIS A 92 -1.10 3.43 27.29
CA HIS A 92 -1.35 1.99 27.17
C HIS A 92 -0.29 1.26 26.34
N ILE A 93 -0.28 -0.07 26.48
CA ILE A 93 0.53 -0.99 25.68
C ILE A 93 -0.26 -2.27 25.42
N ILE A 94 -0.09 -2.86 24.23
CA ILE A 94 -0.50 -4.24 23.97
C ILE A 94 0.79 -5.08 23.93
N PRO A 95 1.00 -6.03 24.86
CA PRO A 95 2.18 -6.88 24.80
C PRO A 95 2.20 -7.78 23.58
N PHE A 96 3.40 -8.19 23.14
CA PHE A 96 3.52 -9.25 22.12
C PHE A 96 2.85 -10.54 22.63
N THR A 97 2.02 -11.15 21.77
CA THR A 97 1.45 -12.49 22.02
C THR A 97 1.85 -13.49 20.93
N ARG A 98 2.41 -13.00 19.83
CA ARG A 98 2.95 -13.84 18.76
C ARG A 98 4.47 -13.83 18.82
N THR A 99 5.04 -15.02 18.84
CA THR A 99 6.50 -15.19 18.91
C THR A 99 7.16 -14.91 17.55
N LYS A 100 8.48 -14.75 17.57
CA LYS A 100 9.28 -14.66 16.34
C LYS A 100 9.11 -15.89 15.45
N GLU A 101 8.93 -17.06 16.07
CA GLU A 101 8.71 -18.33 15.37
C GLU A 101 7.35 -18.36 14.65
N ASP A 102 6.30 -17.82 15.28
CA ASP A 102 4.99 -17.66 14.62
C ASP A 102 5.09 -16.73 13.42
N CYS A 103 5.87 -15.65 13.54
CA CYS A 103 6.13 -14.74 12.44
C CYS A 103 6.83 -15.43 11.27
N ARG A 104 7.87 -16.23 11.55
CA ARG A 104 8.59 -17.03 10.53
C ARG A 104 7.66 -18.00 9.82
N LYS A 105 6.78 -18.69 10.56
CA LYS A 105 5.79 -19.63 9.98
C LYS A 105 4.79 -18.89 9.08
N SER A 106 4.23 -17.78 9.55
CA SER A 106 3.27 -16.98 8.79
C SER A 106 3.90 -16.44 7.50
N TYR A 107 5.09 -15.86 7.59
CA TYR A 107 5.84 -15.36 6.43
C TYR A 107 6.19 -16.48 5.45
N SER A 108 6.69 -17.62 5.91
CA SER A 108 7.03 -18.77 5.07
C SER A 108 5.79 -19.30 4.34
N SER A 109 4.61 -19.27 4.96
CA SER A 109 3.35 -19.64 4.32
C SER A 109 2.97 -18.66 3.21
N LEU A 110 3.16 -17.35 3.44
CA LEU A 110 2.92 -16.30 2.45
C LEU A 110 3.84 -16.45 1.23
N VAL A 111 5.16 -16.61 1.47
CA VAL A 111 6.18 -16.76 0.40
C VAL A 111 6.02 -18.06 -0.39
N ARG A 112 5.50 -19.14 0.23
CA ARG A 112 5.19 -20.39 -0.50
C ARG A 112 4.11 -20.18 -1.57
N ARG A 113 3.14 -19.34 -1.32
CA ARG A 113 2.08 -18.98 -2.30
C ARG A 113 2.60 -18.09 -3.41
N ALA A 114 3.64 -17.32 -3.16
CA ALA A 114 4.29 -16.45 -4.15
C ALA A 114 5.30 -17.27 -4.97
N LEU A 115 4.83 -17.94 -6.03
CA LEU A 115 5.62 -18.88 -6.85
C LEU A 115 6.89 -18.26 -7.43
N PHE A 116 6.83 -16.99 -7.78
CA PHE A 116 7.91 -16.24 -8.44
C PHE A 116 8.77 -15.42 -7.47
N ALA A 117 8.55 -15.51 -6.15
CA ALA A 117 9.37 -14.81 -5.18
C ALA A 117 10.85 -15.25 -5.24
N PRO A 118 11.80 -14.35 -4.98
CA PRO A 118 13.23 -14.66 -4.87
C PRO A 118 13.50 -15.78 -3.88
N ARG A 119 14.57 -16.57 -4.13
CA ARG A 119 14.94 -17.68 -3.23
C ARG A 119 15.38 -17.18 -1.86
N GLU A 120 16.00 -16.02 -1.79
CA GLU A 120 16.48 -15.35 -0.58
C GLU A 120 15.40 -15.20 0.50
N PHE A 121 14.13 -15.03 0.10
CA PHE A 121 12.98 -14.89 1.02
C PHE A 121 12.61 -16.21 1.74
N ARG A 122 13.23 -17.31 1.36
CA ARG A 122 13.06 -18.61 2.01
C ARG A 122 14.26 -19.02 2.86
N ASP A 123 15.28 -18.15 2.90
CA ASP A 123 16.50 -18.40 3.64
C ASP A 123 16.24 -18.25 5.15
N PRO A 124 16.59 -19.25 5.99
CA PRO A 124 16.49 -19.15 7.44
C PRO A 124 17.24 -17.97 8.05
N GLU A 125 18.45 -17.65 7.55
CA GLU A 125 19.23 -16.51 8.03
C GLU A 125 18.53 -15.17 7.75
N PHE A 126 17.85 -15.07 6.61
CA PHE A 126 17.04 -13.91 6.28
C PHE A 126 15.85 -13.77 7.24
N LEU A 127 15.17 -14.89 7.54
CA LEU A 127 14.03 -14.92 8.46
C LEU A 127 14.43 -14.59 9.91
N ASP A 128 15.67 -14.84 10.29
CA ASP A 128 16.20 -14.49 11.63
C ASP A 128 16.35 -12.97 11.84
N ARG A 129 16.25 -12.18 10.77
CA ARG A 129 16.29 -10.71 10.84
C ARG A 129 14.98 -10.06 11.29
N PHE A 130 13.90 -10.82 11.49
CA PHE A 130 12.69 -10.26 12.12
C PHE A 130 13.01 -9.64 13.49
N ARG A 131 12.54 -8.41 13.69
CA ARG A 131 12.69 -7.65 14.94
C ARG A 131 11.32 -7.23 15.45
N GLY A 132 11.13 -7.37 16.76
CA GLY A 132 9.97 -6.84 17.46
C GLY A 132 10.17 -5.37 17.76
N ILE A 133 9.24 -4.54 17.33
CA ILE A 133 9.22 -3.11 17.57
C ILE A 133 7.82 -2.70 18.05
N TYR A 134 7.78 -1.86 19.06
CA TYR A 134 6.56 -1.20 19.48
C TYR A 134 6.40 0.10 18.72
N ILE A 135 5.33 0.20 17.92
CA ILE A 135 4.98 1.40 17.18
C ILE A 135 3.95 2.18 18.00
N PRO A 136 4.11 3.51 18.15
CA PRO A 136 3.12 4.33 18.81
C PRO A 136 1.88 4.47 17.92
N TYR A 137 0.71 4.37 18.54
CA TYR A 137 -0.59 4.55 17.90
C TYR A 137 -1.46 5.47 18.72
N TRP A 138 -2.26 6.29 18.03
CA TRP A 138 -3.39 6.99 18.64
C TRP A 138 -4.60 6.07 18.68
N VAL A 139 -5.23 5.97 19.85
CA VAL A 139 -6.44 5.18 20.09
C VAL A 139 -7.60 6.14 20.22
N TYR A 140 -8.61 5.96 19.36
CA TYR A 140 -9.81 6.80 19.32
C TYR A 140 -11.01 6.00 19.78
N ASN A 141 -11.85 6.64 20.61
CA ASN A 141 -13.12 6.14 21.06
C ASN A 141 -14.22 7.14 20.69
N TYR A 142 -15.25 6.68 20.02
CA TYR A 142 -16.41 7.46 19.61
C TYR A 142 -17.67 6.73 19.95
N ASP A 143 -18.60 7.42 20.63
CA ASP A 143 -19.96 6.98 20.88
C ASP A 143 -20.90 7.97 20.21
N PHE A 144 -21.93 7.48 19.54
CA PHE A 144 -22.97 8.34 19.01
C PHE A 144 -24.35 7.69 19.08
N SER A 145 -25.35 8.50 19.36
CA SER A 145 -26.75 8.09 19.41
C SER A 145 -27.64 9.21 18.91
N GLY A 146 -28.77 8.88 18.32
CA GLY A 146 -29.76 9.85 17.89
C GLY A 146 -30.54 9.44 16.67
N ASP A 147 -31.38 10.38 16.19
CA ASP A 147 -32.21 10.20 15.02
C ASP A 147 -31.44 10.38 13.72
N LEU A 148 -31.43 9.34 12.90
CA LEU A 148 -30.81 9.31 11.61
C LEU A 148 -31.81 9.63 10.51
N HIS A 149 -31.50 10.60 9.64
CA HIS A 149 -32.28 10.98 8.47
C HIS A 149 -31.43 11.04 7.22
N LEU A 150 -31.45 9.98 6.43
CA LEU A 150 -30.67 9.85 5.20
C LEU A 150 -31.58 9.89 3.97
N LYS A 151 -30.99 10.28 2.83
CA LYS A 151 -31.68 10.28 1.53
C LYS A 151 -31.13 9.14 0.68
N GLY A 152 -31.99 8.18 0.35
CA GLY A 152 -31.68 7.14 -0.63
C GLY A 152 -32.31 7.46 -1.98
N SER A 153 -31.77 6.87 -3.05
CA SER A 153 -32.36 6.98 -4.38
C SER A 153 -32.35 5.64 -5.10
N LYS A 154 -33.33 5.43 -5.97
CA LYS A 154 -33.39 4.27 -6.86
C LYS A 154 -33.65 4.72 -8.26
N THR A 155 -32.70 4.48 -9.15
CA THR A 155 -32.83 4.85 -10.55
C THR A 155 -33.06 3.61 -11.40
N TYR A 156 -34.12 3.63 -12.22
CA TYR A 156 -34.40 2.56 -13.18
C TYR A 156 -34.93 3.12 -14.52
N ARG A 157 -34.88 2.29 -15.54
CA ARG A 157 -35.41 2.65 -16.87
C ARG A 157 -36.77 2.02 -17.10
N ARG A 158 -37.72 2.81 -17.61
CA ARG A 158 -39.04 2.34 -18.07
C ARG A 158 -39.29 2.90 -19.46
N GLY A 159 -39.09 2.08 -20.47
CA GLY A 159 -39.07 2.53 -21.88
C GLY A 159 -37.90 3.52 -22.09
N ASP A 160 -38.21 4.67 -22.68
CA ASP A 160 -37.24 5.75 -22.98
C ASP A 160 -36.99 6.69 -21.78
N TYR A 161 -37.70 6.49 -20.68
CA TYR A 161 -37.60 7.34 -19.49
C TYR A 161 -36.65 6.77 -18.46
N LYS A 162 -35.82 7.63 -17.87
CA LYS A 162 -35.03 7.37 -16.66
C LYS A 162 -35.79 7.92 -15.46
N ILE A 163 -36.29 7.03 -14.61
CA ILE A 163 -37.06 7.37 -13.41
C ILE A 163 -36.14 7.24 -12.20
N THR A 164 -36.16 8.24 -11.32
CA THR A 164 -35.44 8.21 -10.05
C THR A 164 -36.42 8.42 -8.92
N ASP A 165 -36.61 7.39 -8.12
CA ASP A 165 -37.40 7.47 -6.88
C ASP A 165 -36.48 7.91 -5.75
N HIS A 166 -36.94 8.83 -4.93
CA HIS A 166 -36.24 9.31 -3.75
C HIS A 166 -36.88 8.77 -2.48
N TYR A 167 -36.07 8.25 -1.60
CA TYR A 167 -36.49 7.66 -0.33
C TYR A 167 -35.97 8.50 0.83
N SER A 168 -36.75 8.70 1.86
CA SER A 168 -36.31 9.16 3.16
C SER A 168 -36.07 7.94 4.03
N LEU A 169 -34.81 7.73 4.42
CA LEU A 169 -34.41 6.65 5.30
C LEU A 169 -34.23 7.24 6.69
N SER A 170 -35.13 6.88 7.62
CA SER A 170 -35.05 7.37 8.99
C SER A 170 -35.08 6.21 9.99
N GLY A 171 -34.38 6.41 11.09
CA GLY A 171 -34.27 5.42 12.17
C GLY A 171 -33.49 5.99 13.34
N GLU A 172 -33.48 5.29 14.46
CA GLU A 172 -32.65 5.59 15.62
C GLU A 172 -31.38 4.77 15.55
N VAL A 173 -30.23 5.40 15.83
CA VAL A 173 -28.92 4.78 15.83
C VAL A 173 -28.29 4.96 17.21
N ASP A 174 -27.74 3.88 17.76
CA ASP A 174 -26.86 3.85 18.92
C ASP A 174 -25.63 3.01 18.53
N ALA A 175 -24.48 3.61 18.48
CA ALA A 175 -23.25 2.93 18.05
C ALA A 175 -22.05 3.37 18.87
N ARG A 176 -21.15 2.40 19.10
CA ARG A 176 -19.90 2.57 19.85
C ARG A 176 -18.74 2.05 19.04
N TYR A 177 -17.78 2.92 18.80
CA TYR A 177 -16.54 2.63 18.09
C TYR A 177 -15.36 2.86 19.02
N HIS A 178 -14.92 1.80 19.68
CA HIS A 178 -13.83 1.86 20.65
C HIS A 178 -12.58 1.13 20.13
N GLY A 179 -11.41 1.69 20.44
CA GLY A 179 -10.14 1.08 20.08
C GLY A 179 -9.77 1.23 18.61
N LEU A 180 -10.23 2.27 17.93
CA LEU A 180 -9.78 2.58 16.58
C LEU A 180 -8.36 3.11 16.63
N THR A 181 -7.43 2.43 15.95
CA THR A 181 -6.00 2.71 16.04
C THR A 181 -5.46 3.29 14.72
N TYR A 182 -4.71 4.40 14.83
CA TYR A 182 -3.95 5.01 13.74
C TYR A 182 -2.52 5.26 14.24
N ASP A 183 -1.53 4.97 13.41
CA ASP A 183 -0.13 5.10 13.81
C ASP A 183 0.24 6.56 14.10
N ALA A 184 1.12 6.74 15.08
CA ALA A 184 1.59 8.04 15.53
C ALA A 184 3.06 8.29 15.14
N SER A 185 3.57 7.54 14.15
CA SER A 185 4.95 7.61 13.70
C SER A 185 5.02 7.95 12.21
N SER A 186 5.71 9.03 11.86
CA SER A 186 6.01 9.38 10.46
C SER A 186 6.99 8.41 9.77
N SER A 187 7.60 7.51 10.54
CA SER A 187 8.52 6.48 10.05
C SER A 187 7.81 5.19 9.62
N PHE A 188 6.55 5.03 10.04
CA PHE A 188 5.72 3.87 9.74
C PHE A 188 4.63 4.27 8.74
N ASP A 189 4.54 3.57 7.62
CA ASP A 189 3.64 3.93 6.52
C ASP A 189 2.18 3.59 6.85
N ASP A 190 1.26 4.56 6.69
CA ASP A 190 -0.18 4.40 6.96
C ASP A 190 -0.79 3.19 6.24
N THR A 191 -0.34 2.85 5.02
CA THR A 191 -0.87 1.73 4.25
C THR A 191 -0.46 0.39 4.84
N VAL A 192 0.74 0.31 5.41
CA VAL A 192 1.23 -0.88 6.13
C VAL A 192 0.51 -1.01 7.46
N ALA A 193 0.35 0.10 8.19
CA ALA A 193 -0.40 0.15 9.44
C ALA A 193 -1.84 -0.36 9.26
N ALA A 194 -2.54 0.12 8.25
CA ALA A 194 -3.89 -0.33 7.89
C ALA A 194 -3.94 -1.81 7.47
N ALA A 195 -2.91 -2.30 6.73
CA ALA A 195 -2.86 -3.68 6.27
C ALA A 195 -2.74 -4.69 7.40
N ILE A 196 -2.07 -4.35 8.51
CA ILE A 196 -1.92 -5.23 9.69
C ILE A 196 -3.01 -5.03 10.76
N ALA A 197 -3.84 -3.98 10.66
CA ALA A 197 -4.98 -3.75 11.55
C ALA A 197 -6.06 -4.85 11.35
N PRO A 198 -6.96 -5.07 12.33
CA PRO A 198 -7.02 -4.45 13.64
C PRO A 198 -6.08 -5.09 14.67
N PHE A 199 -5.79 -4.35 15.73
CA PHE A 199 -5.17 -4.88 16.94
C PHE A 199 -6.26 -5.27 17.95
N GLU A 200 -5.94 -6.22 18.85
CA GLU A 200 -6.90 -6.68 19.86
C GLU A 200 -6.99 -5.67 21.02
N ALA A 201 -7.86 -4.67 20.91
CA ALA A 201 -8.02 -3.63 21.94
C ALA A 201 -8.33 -4.19 23.33
N ALA A 202 -8.98 -5.36 23.43
CA ALA A 202 -9.25 -6.04 24.69
C ALA A 202 -7.97 -6.48 25.46
N LYS A 203 -6.83 -6.57 24.78
CA LYS A 203 -5.52 -6.88 25.38
C LYS A 203 -4.72 -5.64 25.79
N MET A 204 -5.31 -4.45 25.64
CA MET A 204 -4.67 -3.20 26.02
C MET A 204 -4.55 -3.11 27.55
N GLN A 205 -3.36 -2.78 28.00
CA GLN A 205 -2.99 -2.70 29.43
C GLN A 205 -2.36 -1.33 29.71
N PRO A 206 -2.37 -0.85 30.95
CA PRO A 206 -1.59 0.33 31.33
C PRO A 206 -0.13 0.15 30.94
N PHE A 207 0.50 1.21 30.47
CA PHE A 207 1.89 1.14 30.03
C PHE A 207 2.85 0.93 31.21
N THR A 208 3.81 0.03 31.04
CA THR A 208 5.00 -0.07 31.90
C THR A 208 6.25 -0.26 31.04
N PRO A 209 7.32 0.53 31.27
CA PRO A 209 8.54 0.46 30.48
C PRO A 209 9.23 -0.91 30.50
N SER A 210 9.00 -1.71 31.56
CA SER A 210 9.56 -3.05 31.71
C SER A 210 9.11 -4.03 30.60
N ILE A 211 7.93 -3.84 30.01
CA ILE A 211 7.44 -4.66 28.87
C ILE A 211 8.27 -4.41 27.59
N LEU A 212 8.94 -3.26 27.48
CA LEU A 212 9.82 -2.96 26.33
C LEU A 212 11.16 -3.72 26.40
N CYS A 213 11.47 -4.42 27.51
CA CYS A 213 12.74 -5.12 27.67
C CYS A 213 12.91 -6.21 26.60
N GLY A 214 13.96 -6.11 25.79
CA GLY A 214 14.24 -7.03 24.69
C GLY A 214 13.60 -6.64 23.34
N PHE A 215 12.82 -5.56 23.28
CA PHE A 215 12.21 -5.01 22.08
C PHE A 215 12.67 -3.60 21.80
N TYR A 216 12.46 -3.19 20.57
CA TYR A 216 12.62 -1.80 20.15
C TYR A 216 11.29 -1.06 20.27
N ALA A 217 11.34 0.27 20.32
CA ALA A 217 10.19 1.14 20.22
C ALA A 217 10.48 2.32 19.28
N ASP A 218 9.45 2.92 18.72
CA ASP A 218 9.54 4.18 17.98
C ASP A 218 8.87 5.31 18.79
N ALA A 219 9.28 6.56 18.54
CA ALA A 219 8.73 7.73 19.21
C ALA A 219 7.49 8.25 18.48
N PRO A 220 6.44 8.70 19.21
CA PRO A 220 5.34 9.41 18.58
C PRO A 220 5.80 10.79 18.09
N ASP A 221 5.73 11.04 16.79
CA ASP A 221 6.09 12.31 16.15
C ASP A 221 4.94 12.91 15.30
N VAL A 222 3.79 12.23 15.25
CA VAL A 222 2.57 12.67 14.58
C VAL A 222 1.49 12.97 15.60
N GLY A 223 0.89 14.15 15.53
CA GLY A 223 -0.19 14.59 16.43
C GLY A 223 -1.52 13.84 16.16
N ASN A 224 -2.34 13.71 17.19
CA ASN A 224 -3.63 13.02 17.10
C ASN A 224 -4.65 13.72 16.20
N GLU A 225 -4.54 15.03 16.01
CA GLU A 225 -5.43 15.85 15.18
C GLU A 225 -5.39 15.44 13.69
N VAL A 226 -4.29 14.86 13.23
CA VAL A 226 -4.09 14.42 11.83
C VAL A 226 -5.11 13.38 11.40
N TYR A 227 -5.50 12.50 12.32
CA TYR A 227 -6.36 11.36 12.03
C TYR A 227 -7.83 11.54 12.45
N ARG A 228 -8.22 12.66 13.07
CA ARG A 228 -9.64 12.90 13.47
C ARG A 228 -10.60 12.78 12.29
N GLU A 229 -10.27 13.39 11.15
CA GLU A 229 -11.10 13.28 9.93
C GLU A 229 -11.09 11.86 9.33
N PRO A 230 -9.93 11.21 9.15
CA PRO A 230 -9.88 9.80 8.74
C PRO A 230 -10.71 8.86 9.59
N VAL A 231 -10.66 9.01 10.90
CA VAL A 231 -11.47 8.20 11.84
C VAL A 231 -12.96 8.37 11.58
N LEU A 232 -13.44 9.62 11.50
CA LEU A 232 -14.85 9.90 11.21
C LEU A 232 -15.29 9.38 9.83
N ASN A 233 -14.41 9.44 8.83
CA ASN A 233 -14.68 8.87 7.51
C ASN A 233 -14.80 7.34 7.59
N SER A 234 -13.91 6.67 8.34
CA SER A 234 -13.94 5.22 8.52
C SER A 234 -15.21 4.78 9.27
N ILE A 235 -15.57 5.46 10.36
CA ILE A 235 -16.81 5.23 11.11
C ILE A 235 -18.03 5.39 10.19
N SER A 236 -18.06 6.48 9.41
CA SER A 236 -19.19 6.76 8.52
C SER A 236 -19.34 5.73 7.42
N GLN A 237 -18.22 5.26 6.86
CA GLN A 237 -18.22 4.21 5.83
C GLN A 237 -18.70 2.87 6.41
N ASP A 238 -18.19 2.44 7.55
CA ASP A 238 -18.62 1.20 8.23
C ASP A 238 -20.10 1.28 8.64
N SER A 239 -20.54 2.44 9.14
CA SER A 239 -21.94 2.65 9.52
C SER A 239 -22.89 2.53 8.33
N ILE A 240 -22.58 3.13 7.19
CA ILE A 240 -23.35 3.01 5.95
C ILE A 240 -23.36 1.56 5.45
N GLU A 241 -22.23 0.87 5.51
CA GLU A 241 -22.15 -0.55 5.11
C GLU A 241 -23.05 -1.42 5.98
N ARG A 242 -23.03 -1.24 7.31
CA ARG A 242 -23.90 -1.95 8.25
C ARG A 242 -25.38 -1.62 8.01
N LEU A 243 -25.72 -0.34 7.80
CA LEU A 243 -27.09 0.07 7.50
C LEU A 243 -27.60 -0.55 6.18
N SER A 244 -26.75 -0.69 5.18
CA SER A 244 -27.11 -1.36 3.91
C SER A 244 -27.49 -2.84 4.09
N GLY A 245 -27.02 -3.46 5.17
CA GLY A 245 -27.35 -4.83 5.57
C GLY A 245 -28.68 -4.97 6.31
N VAL A 246 -29.26 -3.85 6.80
CA VAL A 246 -30.53 -3.85 7.55
C VAL A 246 -31.69 -4.23 6.61
N PRO A 247 -32.53 -5.23 6.96
CA PRO A 247 -33.59 -5.75 6.08
C PRO A 247 -34.54 -4.69 5.54
N GLU A 248 -34.90 -3.71 6.35
CA GLU A 248 -35.82 -2.63 6.01
C GLU A 248 -35.24 -1.74 4.89
N TYR A 249 -33.97 -1.38 4.97
CA TYR A 249 -33.29 -0.59 3.94
C TYR A 249 -33.00 -1.42 2.69
N ARG A 250 -32.57 -2.66 2.88
CA ARG A 250 -32.31 -3.59 1.77
C ARG A 250 -33.56 -3.88 0.95
N SER A 251 -34.73 -3.98 1.59
CA SER A 251 -36.00 -4.26 0.90
C SER A 251 -36.48 -3.11 0.02
N SER A 252 -36.10 -1.86 0.31
CA SER A 252 -36.39 -0.70 -0.53
C SER A 252 -35.69 -0.77 -1.90
N GLY A 253 -34.53 -1.44 -1.95
CA GLY A 253 -33.67 -1.47 -3.13
C GLY A 253 -33.16 -0.08 -3.54
N ALA A 254 -33.15 0.86 -2.60
CA ALA A 254 -32.57 2.18 -2.79
C ALA A 254 -31.03 2.12 -2.64
N ASP A 255 -30.34 2.90 -3.46
CA ASP A 255 -28.91 3.15 -3.28
C ASP A 255 -28.74 3.94 -1.98
N MET A 256 -27.85 3.44 -1.11
CA MET A 256 -27.54 4.09 0.15
C MET A 256 -26.82 5.42 -0.09
N PRO A 257 -27.00 6.41 0.77
CA PRO A 257 -26.31 7.69 0.70
C PRO A 257 -24.80 7.52 0.89
N SER A 258 -24.05 8.56 0.56
CA SER A 258 -22.60 8.57 0.72
C SER A 258 -22.19 8.60 2.19
N ALA A 259 -20.99 8.08 2.50
CA ALA A 259 -20.41 8.22 3.83
C ALA A 259 -20.25 9.68 4.27
N ASP A 260 -20.05 10.61 3.33
CA ASP A 260 -19.98 12.06 3.63
C ASP A 260 -21.31 12.62 4.13
N GLU A 261 -22.43 12.15 3.60
CA GLU A 261 -23.75 12.57 4.09
C GLU A 261 -23.99 12.08 5.52
N PHE A 262 -23.63 10.83 5.81
CA PHE A 262 -23.68 10.30 7.18
C PHE A 262 -22.76 11.07 8.13
N LYS A 263 -21.52 11.36 7.72
CA LYS A 263 -20.57 12.15 8.50
C LYS A 263 -21.10 13.56 8.82
N ASN A 264 -21.77 14.21 7.86
CA ASN A 264 -22.37 15.51 8.08
C ASN A 264 -23.51 15.44 9.11
N GLN A 265 -24.28 14.34 9.13
CA GLN A 265 -25.29 14.13 10.17
C GLN A 265 -24.68 13.84 11.53
N LEU A 266 -23.59 13.07 11.62
CA LEU A 266 -22.87 12.86 12.88
C LEU A 266 -22.44 14.17 13.54
N ARG A 267 -22.14 15.19 12.75
CA ARG A 267 -21.76 16.55 13.21
C ARG A 267 -22.97 17.46 13.46
N GLY A 268 -24.15 17.03 13.05
CA GLY A 268 -25.38 17.79 13.20
C GLY A 268 -25.96 17.71 14.61
N SER A 269 -26.92 18.59 14.90
CA SER A 269 -27.60 18.65 16.20
C SER A 269 -28.56 17.49 16.49
N SER A 270 -28.86 16.66 15.50
CA SER A 270 -29.73 15.49 15.65
C SER A 270 -29.03 14.27 16.25
N MET A 271 -27.71 14.28 16.25
CA MET A 271 -26.87 13.20 16.76
C MET A 271 -26.05 13.66 17.95
N ASN A 272 -26.04 12.88 19.01
CA ASN A 272 -25.19 13.08 20.17
C ASN A 272 -23.85 12.37 19.91
N LEU A 273 -22.87 13.08 19.35
CA LEU A 273 -21.54 12.56 19.13
C LEU A 273 -20.67 12.87 20.36
N SER A 274 -20.22 11.85 21.04
CA SER A 274 -19.24 11.92 22.15
C SER A 274 -17.91 11.31 21.70
N SER A 275 -16.80 11.95 22.03
CA SER A 275 -15.47 11.42 21.81
C SER A 275 -14.60 11.66 23.04
N GLU A 276 -13.87 10.63 23.44
CA GLU A 276 -12.81 10.78 24.43
C GLU A 276 -11.56 11.40 23.80
N GLU A 277 -10.73 12.05 24.62
CA GLU A 277 -9.43 12.52 24.15
C GLU A 277 -8.59 11.31 23.69
N PRO A 278 -8.02 11.34 22.48
CA PRO A 278 -7.23 10.22 21.99
C PRO A 278 -6.00 9.98 22.86
N VAL A 279 -5.75 8.73 23.21
CA VAL A 279 -4.61 8.32 24.03
C VAL A 279 -3.55 7.61 23.19
N CYS A 280 -2.27 7.84 23.53
CA CYS A 280 -1.17 7.14 22.90
C CYS A 280 -1.01 5.74 23.49
N ALA A 281 -0.86 4.73 22.63
CA ALA A 281 -0.59 3.35 23.02
C ALA A 281 0.54 2.76 22.18
N TYR A 282 1.38 1.91 22.79
CA TYR A 282 2.37 1.11 22.07
C TYR A 282 1.78 -0.21 21.61
N LEU A 283 1.82 -0.45 20.29
CA LEU A 283 1.31 -1.68 19.67
C LEU A 283 2.44 -2.54 19.12
N PRO A 284 2.37 -3.88 19.29
CA PRO A 284 3.46 -4.78 18.96
C PRO A 284 3.48 -5.11 17.46
N VAL A 285 4.62 -4.92 16.81
CA VAL A 285 4.81 -5.18 15.39
C VAL A 285 6.11 -5.95 15.15
N TRP A 286 6.03 -7.07 14.45
CA TRP A 286 7.20 -7.75 13.91
C TRP A 286 7.55 -7.16 12.56
N PHE A 287 8.80 -6.74 12.39
CA PHE A 287 9.28 -6.03 11.22
C PHE A 287 10.50 -6.72 10.60
N LEU A 288 10.48 -6.91 9.28
CA LEU A 288 11.58 -7.44 8.50
C LEU A 288 11.79 -6.55 7.28
N THR A 289 13.02 -6.08 7.10
CA THR A 289 13.42 -5.24 5.97
C THR A 289 14.32 -6.01 5.04
N TYR A 290 13.94 -6.07 3.77
CA TYR A 290 14.76 -6.54 2.67
C TYR A 290 15.23 -5.35 1.86
N ARG A 291 16.55 -5.15 1.78
CA ARG A 291 17.15 -4.09 0.99
C ARG A 291 17.80 -4.65 -0.25
N LYS A 292 17.50 -4.04 -1.38
CA LYS A 292 18.14 -4.32 -2.66
C LYS A 292 18.40 -3.01 -3.38
N ASP A 293 19.68 -2.72 -3.63
CA ASP A 293 20.14 -1.46 -4.22
C ASP A 293 19.59 -0.25 -3.40
N ASP A 294 18.90 0.68 -4.05
CA ASP A 294 18.32 1.88 -3.45
C ASP A 294 16.84 1.70 -3.07
N ARG A 295 16.36 0.47 -2.93
CA ARG A 295 14.97 0.19 -2.56
C ARG A 295 14.87 -0.83 -1.44
N VAL A 296 13.78 -0.74 -0.69
CA VAL A 296 13.46 -1.65 0.42
C VAL A 296 12.10 -2.32 0.19
N ALA A 297 11.97 -3.53 0.68
CA ALA A 297 10.72 -4.26 0.78
C ALA A 297 10.48 -4.63 2.25
N TYR A 298 9.26 -4.45 2.73
CA TYR A 298 8.91 -4.72 4.10
C TYR A 298 8.05 -5.98 4.22
N ALA A 299 8.29 -6.75 5.26
CA ALA A 299 7.35 -7.73 5.76
C ALA A 299 7.01 -7.37 7.21
N VAL A 300 5.73 -7.16 7.48
CA VAL A 300 5.26 -6.64 8.74
C VAL A 300 4.13 -7.52 9.26
N MET A 301 4.22 -7.94 10.52
CA MET A 301 3.19 -8.74 11.17
C MET A 301 2.72 -8.10 12.47
N ASN A 302 1.42 -8.06 12.66
CA ASN A 302 0.79 -7.68 13.92
C ASN A 302 1.18 -8.68 15.01
N GLY A 303 1.86 -8.19 16.06
CA GLY A 303 2.38 -8.99 17.16
C GLY A 303 1.30 -9.52 18.13
N SER A 304 0.04 -9.05 18.01
CA SER A 304 -1.08 -9.54 18.82
C SER A 304 -1.96 -10.54 18.06
N THR A 305 -2.31 -10.25 16.80
CA THR A 305 -3.23 -11.09 16.00
C THR A 305 -2.52 -12.08 15.10
N GLY A 306 -1.29 -11.79 14.67
CA GLY A 306 -0.53 -12.57 13.71
C GLY A 306 -0.87 -12.26 12.25
N LYS A 307 -1.68 -11.21 11.98
CA LYS A 307 -1.96 -10.76 10.62
C LYS A 307 -0.70 -10.21 9.98
N ILE A 308 -0.33 -10.71 8.80
CA ILE A 308 0.92 -10.37 8.12
C ILE A 308 0.67 -9.75 6.76
N THR A 309 1.46 -8.75 6.42
CA THR A 309 1.58 -8.18 5.08
C THR A 309 3.05 -8.19 4.66
N ALA A 310 3.32 -8.34 3.35
CA ALA A 310 4.67 -8.27 2.85
C ALA A 310 4.71 -7.75 1.41
N ASP A 311 5.70 -6.91 1.15
CA ASP A 311 6.11 -6.53 -0.20
C ASP A 311 6.93 -7.69 -0.81
N LEU A 312 6.41 -8.33 -1.87
CA LEU A 312 7.05 -9.49 -2.49
C LEU A 312 7.44 -9.19 -3.95
N PRO A 313 8.67 -8.71 -4.21
CA PRO A 313 9.17 -8.57 -5.57
C PRO A 313 9.29 -9.92 -6.27
N VAL A 314 9.22 -9.91 -7.60
CA VAL A 314 9.24 -11.10 -8.47
C VAL A 314 10.63 -11.32 -9.03
N ASP A 315 11.12 -12.56 -8.99
CA ASP A 315 12.31 -12.98 -9.72
C ASP A 315 11.99 -13.06 -11.23
N LYS A 316 12.56 -12.13 -12.01
CA LYS A 316 12.31 -12.03 -13.44
C LYS A 316 12.60 -13.32 -14.20
N LYS A 317 13.67 -14.05 -13.82
CA LYS A 317 14.04 -15.31 -14.51
C LYS A 317 13.00 -16.39 -14.26
N LYS A 318 12.56 -16.56 -13.02
CA LYS A 318 11.51 -17.53 -12.67
C LYS A 318 10.19 -17.18 -13.33
N TYR A 319 9.84 -15.89 -13.37
CA TYR A 319 8.60 -15.42 -13.99
C TYR A 319 8.58 -15.72 -15.49
N ILE A 320 9.65 -15.37 -16.23
CA ILE A 320 9.76 -15.64 -17.67
C ILE A 320 9.69 -17.15 -17.94
N LEU A 321 10.44 -17.96 -17.19
CA LEU A 321 10.41 -19.41 -17.35
C LEU A 321 9.02 -19.99 -17.09
N GLY A 322 8.37 -19.57 -16.00
CA GLY A 322 6.99 -20.01 -15.69
C GLY A 322 5.97 -19.55 -16.73
N SER A 323 6.14 -18.33 -17.26
CA SER A 323 5.27 -17.81 -18.34
C SER A 323 5.41 -18.61 -19.63
N ILE A 324 6.64 -18.97 -20.02
CA ILE A 324 6.89 -19.83 -21.20
C ILE A 324 6.28 -21.21 -20.98
N LEU A 325 6.50 -21.80 -19.81
CA LEU A 325 5.97 -23.14 -19.46
C LEU A 325 4.43 -23.18 -19.54
N LEU A 326 3.76 -22.08 -19.17
CA LEU A 326 2.30 -21.96 -19.26
C LEU A 326 1.84 -21.62 -20.68
N ALA A 327 2.57 -20.75 -21.39
CA ALA A 327 2.20 -20.30 -22.73
C ALA A 327 2.25 -21.41 -23.80
N VAL A 328 3.23 -22.32 -23.71
CA VAL A 328 3.41 -23.39 -24.70
C VAL A 328 2.20 -24.33 -24.79
N PRO A 329 1.66 -24.91 -23.70
CA PRO A 329 0.48 -25.76 -23.80
C PRO A 329 -0.79 -24.99 -24.21
N ILE A 330 -0.95 -23.74 -23.74
CA ILE A 330 -2.07 -22.89 -24.15
C ILE A 330 -2.00 -22.62 -25.65
N PHE A 331 -0.81 -22.27 -26.16
CA PHE A 331 -0.60 -22.06 -27.61
C PHE A 331 -0.92 -23.33 -28.42
N ALA A 332 -0.45 -24.50 -27.96
CA ALA A 332 -0.73 -25.76 -28.64
C ALA A 332 -2.25 -26.03 -28.74
N VAL A 333 -2.99 -25.85 -27.64
CA VAL A 333 -4.45 -26.02 -27.62
C VAL A 333 -5.13 -25.01 -28.56
N LEU A 334 -4.76 -23.74 -28.50
CA LEU A 334 -5.36 -22.69 -29.33
C LEU A 334 -5.04 -22.89 -30.82
N ALA A 335 -3.85 -23.36 -31.16
CA ALA A 335 -3.46 -23.66 -32.54
C ALA A 335 -4.33 -24.76 -33.21
N PHE A 336 -4.88 -25.69 -32.42
CA PHE A 336 -5.82 -26.68 -32.90
C PHE A 336 -7.27 -26.21 -32.95
N LEU A 337 -7.65 -25.24 -32.10
CA LEU A 337 -9.03 -24.80 -31.97
C LEU A 337 -9.37 -23.56 -32.83
N ILE A 338 -8.39 -22.70 -33.09
CA ILE A 338 -8.62 -21.40 -33.71
C ILE A 338 -7.71 -21.22 -34.93
N THR A 339 -8.33 -20.98 -36.09
CA THR A 339 -7.61 -20.54 -37.27
C THR A 339 -7.67 -19.02 -37.37
N MET A 340 -6.52 -18.34 -37.31
CA MET A 340 -6.43 -16.88 -37.43
C MET A 340 -5.77 -16.47 -38.73
N THR A 341 -6.33 -15.45 -39.38
CA THR A 341 -5.68 -14.81 -40.52
C THR A 341 -4.53 -13.91 -40.03
N GLY A 342 -3.52 -13.62 -40.87
CA GLY A 342 -2.43 -12.73 -40.50
C GLY A 342 -2.91 -11.32 -40.11
N GLN A 343 -3.99 -10.83 -40.67
CA GLN A 343 -4.62 -9.56 -40.31
C GLN A 343 -5.19 -9.61 -38.87
N MET A 344 -5.82 -10.72 -38.45
CA MET A 344 -6.32 -10.90 -37.11
C MET A 344 -5.18 -10.94 -36.07
N VAL A 345 -4.08 -11.62 -36.39
CA VAL A 345 -2.91 -11.68 -35.50
C VAL A 345 -2.29 -10.30 -35.31
N LEU A 346 -2.12 -9.52 -36.37
CA LEU A 346 -1.60 -8.16 -36.31
C LEU A 346 -2.52 -7.23 -35.50
N THR A 347 -3.84 -7.34 -35.72
CA THR A 347 -4.83 -6.57 -34.97
C THR A 347 -4.77 -6.93 -33.47
N ALA A 348 -4.75 -8.23 -33.13
CA ALA A 348 -4.67 -8.69 -31.76
C ALA A 348 -3.37 -8.25 -31.09
N SER A 349 -2.23 -8.31 -31.79
CA SER A 349 -0.92 -7.87 -31.26
C SER A 349 -0.91 -6.36 -30.97
N SER A 350 -1.50 -5.52 -31.83
CA SER A 350 -1.57 -4.08 -31.58
C SER A 350 -2.50 -3.74 -30.42
N VAL A 351 -3.62 -4.47 -30.26
CA VAL A 351 -4.51 -4.34 -29.08
C VAL A 351 -3.77 -4.68 -27.81
N LEU A 352 -3.07 -5.82 -27.77
CA LEU A 352 -2.31 -6.23 -26.58
C LEU A 352 -1.22 -5.22 -26.23
N ALA A 353 -0.55 -4.63 -27.23
CA ALA A 353 0.43 -3.59 -27.03
C ALA A 353 -0.19 -2.30 -26.44
N LEU A 354 -1.36 -1.88 -26.93
CA LEU A 354 -2.08 -0.72 -26.39
C LEU A 354 -2.58 -0.97 -24.96
N VAL A 355 -3.13 -2.15 -24.68
CA VAL A 355 -3.54 -2.56 -23.33
C VAL A 355 -2.33 -2.58 -22.40
N SER A 356 -1.18 -3.10 -22.83
CA SER A 356 0.04 -3.09 -22.05
C SER A 356 0.52 -1.68 -21.69
N LEU A 357 0.36 -0.71 -22.60
CA LEU A 357 0.64 0.71 -22.33
C LEU A 357 -0.28 1.30 -21.27
N VAL A 358 -1.57 0.94 -21.29
CA VAL A 358 -2.52 1.40 -20.27
C VAL A 358 -2.14 0.84 -18.90
N ILE A 359 -1.88 -0.47 -18.82
CA ILE A 359 -1.43 -1.12 -17.56
C ILE A 359 -0.16 -0.46 -17.04
N TYR A 360 0.83 -0.23 -17.92
CA TYR A 360 2.06 0.45 -17.57
C TYR A 360 1.83 1.86 -17.04
N GLY A 361 0.92 2.64 -17.65
CA GLY A 361 0.53 3.96 -17.13
C GLY A 361 -0.11 3.91 -15.73
N LEU A 362 -0.95 2.90 -15.47
CA LEU A 362 -1.53 2.68 -14.16
C LEU A 362 -0.46 2.34 -13.10
N GLU A 363 0.50 1.49 -13.46
CA GLU A 363 1.63 1.16 -12.58
C GLU A 363 2.51 2.39 -12.29
N LEU A 364 2.76 3.25 -13.31
CA LEU A 364 3.50 4.51 -13.12
C LEU A 364 2.78 5.44 -12.14
N SER A 365 1.47 5.60 -12.28
CA SER A 365 0.68 6.41 -11.34
C SER A 365 0.78 5.87 -9.92
N ALA A 366 0.63 4.55 -9.74
CA ALA A 366 0.74 3.90 -8.43
C ALA A 366 2.15 4.02 -7.82
N ILE A 367 3.21 3.94 -8.64
CA ILE A 367 4.59 4.16 -8.19
C ILE A 367 4.76 5.62 -7.75
N SER A 368 4.26 6.59 -8.52
CA SER A 368 4.36 8.01 -8.17
C SER A 368 3.65 8.31 -6.86
N ASP A 369 2.45 7.76 -6.66
CA ASP A 369 1.67 7.93 -5.44
C ASP A 369 2.40 7.31 -4.23
N LYS A 370 2.96 6.10 -4.38
CA LYS A 370 3.73 5.42 -3.34
C LYS A 370 5.07 6.11 -3.02
N ASP A 371 5.83 6.50 -4.04
CA ASP A 371 7.14 7.15 -3.86
C ASP A 371 7.01 8.58 -3.31
N SER A 372 5.88 9.27 -3.55
CA SER A 372 5.57 10.60 -3.00
C SER A 372 4.91 10.57 -1.62
N HIS A 373 4.65 9.38 -1.06
CA HIS A 373 3.91 9.21 0.19
C HIS A 373 2.56 9.96 0.19
N ALA A 374 1.87 10.01 -0.96
CA ALA A 374 0.64 10.77 -1.12
C ALA A 374 -0.49 10.29 -0.21
N ASP A 375 -0.51 8.99 0.11
CA ASP A 375 -1.50 8.33 0.96
C ASP A 375 -1.08 8.27 2.45
N ASP A 376 0.15 8.73 2.78
CA ASP A 376 0.70 8.73 4.13
C ASP A 376 0.49 10.10 4.79
N LYS A 377 -0.48 10.19 5.69
CA LYS A 377 -0.86 11.43 6.39
C LYS A 377 0.13 11.79 7.47
N GLY A 378 0.70 10.80 8.16
CA GLY A 378 1.73 10.98 9.14
C GLY A 378 2.97 11.62 8.53
N PHE A 379 3.41 11.08 7.39
CA PHE A 379 4.49 11.64 6.60
C PHE A 379 4.22 13.08 6.16
N ALA A 380 3.02 13.36 5.64
CA ALA A 380 2.63 14.70 5.18
C ALA A 380 2.53 15.72 6.31
N ALA A 381 2.13 15.31 7.51
CA ALA A 381 2.04 16.17 8.69
C ALA A 381 3.42 16.54 9.24
N ALA A 382 4.32 15.57 9.37
CA ALA A 382 5.69 15.80 9.82
C ALA A 382 6.47 16.75 8.88
N GLY A 383 6.28 16.61 7.55
CA GLY A 383 6.87 17.54 6.58
C GLY A 383 6.37 18.99 6.66
N ARG A 384 5.12 19.20 7.10
CA ARG A 384 4.56 20.55 7.33
C ARG A 384 5.11 21.23 8.58
N SER A 385 5.37 20.47 9.62
CA SER A 385 5.94 20.98 10.88
C SER A 385 7.39 21.45 10.71
N ALA A 386 8.16 20.81 9.84
CA ALA A 386 9.55 21.20 9.53
C ALA A 386 9.65 22.41 8.59
N GLY A 387 8.60 22.74 7.83
CA GLY A 387 8.60 23.76 6.77
C GLY A 387 8.00 25.13 7.15
N SER A 388 7.70 25.40 8.42
CA SER A 388 7.00 26.64 8.83
C SER A 388 7.85 27.91 8.90
N SER A 389 9.03 27.94 8.26
CA SER A 389 9.81 29.18 8.07
C SER A 389 10.12 29.43 6.58
N GLY A 390 9.14 30.02 5.87
CA GLY A 390 9.41 30.82 4.66
C GLY A 390 9.30 30.17 3.31
N SER A 391 8.16 30.34 2.62
CA SER A 391 8.10 31.14 1.38
C SER A 391 6.68 31.19 0.78
N PRO A 392 6.26 32.33 0.18
CA PRO A 392 4.90 32.58 -0.34
C PRO A 392 4.61 31.97 -1.72
N ASP A 393 5.48 31.12 -2.26
CA ASP A 393 5.41 30.63 -3.65
C ASP A 393 4.54 29.38 -3.87
N ALA A 394 3.70 29.02 -2.90
CA ALA A 394 2.85 27.81 -2.96
C ALA A 394 1.54 27.98 -3.76
N GLY A 395 1.21 29.19 -4.21
CA GLY A 395 -0.06 29.49 -4.89
C GLY A 395 -0.14 28.97 -6.34
N ASP A 396 0.91 29.15 -7.12
CA ASP A 396 0.90 28.82 -8.56
C ASP A 396 1.11 27.31 -8.85
N LYS A 397 1.84 26.60 -7.99
CA LYS A 397 2.01 25.15 -8.12
C LYS A 397 0.75 24.33 -7.79
N LYS A 398 -0.25 24.93 -7.16
CA LYS A 398 -1.52 24.27 -6.80
C LYS A 398 -2.50 24.16 -7.97
N ALA A 399 -2.49 25.12 -8.88
CA ALA A 399 -3.35 25.10 -10.09
C ALA A 399 -2.82 24.11 -11.14
N GLU A 400 -1.50 24.03 -11.32
CA GLU A 400 -0.85 23.07 -12.21
C GLU A 400 -1.02 21.63 -11.73
N LYS A 401 -0.90 21.37 -10.41
CA LYS A 401 -1.21 20.07 -9.80
C LYS A 401 -2.67 19.66 -9.97
N GLY A 402 -3.63 20.57 -10.06
CA GLY A 402 -5.05 20.26 -10.25
C GLY A 402 -5.35 19.67 -11.64
N VAL A 403 -4.76 20.21 -12.71
CA VAL A 403 -4.94 19.72 -14.09
C VAL A 403 -4.23 18.37 -14.27
N PHE A 404 -3.00 18.22 -13.79
CA PHE A 404 -2.26 16.95 -13.83
C PHE A 404 -2.93 15.87 -12.97
N ALA A 405 -3.48 16.21 -11.80
CA ALA A 405 -4.25 15.27 -10.98
C ALA A 405 -5.57 14.85 -11.67
N ALA A 406 -6.24 15.77 -12.35
CA ALA A 406 -7.43 15.44 -13.12
C ALA A 406 -7.08 14.55 -14.33
N ILE A 407 -6.02 14.84 -15.07
CA ILE A 407 -5.52 13.99 -16.15
C ILE A 407 -5.12 12.62 -15.61
N ARG A 408 -4.45 12.56 -14.47
CA ARG A 408 -4.05 11.31 -13.80
C ARG A 408 -5.26 10.48 -13.36
N ASN A 409 -6.29 11.10 -12.80
CA ASN A 409 -7.45 10.37 -12.26
C ASN A 409 -8.47 9.98 -13.34
N TYR A 410 -8.71 10.82 -14.31
CA TYR A 410 -9.73 10.58 -15.37
C TYR A 410 -9.13 10.09 -16.67
N GLY A 411 -7.90 10.49 -17.02
CA GLY A 411 -7.23 10.09 -18.26
C GLY A 411 -7.01 8.59 -18.38
N LYS A 412 -6.71 7.90 -17.27
CA LYS A 412 -6.56 6.44 -17.21
C LYS A 412 -7.85 5.70 -17.60
N TYR A 413 -9.00 6.16 -17.10
CA TYR A 413 -10.30 5.56 -17.41
C TYR A 413 -10.77 5.94 -18.83
N ALA A 414 -10.50 7.17 -19.27
CA ALA A 414 -10.82 7.62 -20.61
C ALA A 414 -10.02 6.83 -21.66
N LEU A 415 -8.73 6.61 -21.44
CA LEU A 415 -7.88 5.83 -22.33
C LEU A 415 -8.29 4.35 -22.37
N LEU A 416 -8.55 3.74 -21.22
CA LEU A 416 -9.05 2.37 -21.13
C LEU A 416 -10.40 2.23 -21.82
N PHE A 417 -11.33 3.15 -21.57
CA PHE A 417 -12.65 3.18 -22.19
C PHE A 417 -12.55 3.34 -23.71
N LEU A 418 -11.66 4.20 -24.19
CA LEU A 418 -11.45 4.45 -25.63
C LEU A 418 -10.85 3.22 -26.33
N VAL A 419 -9.91 2.52 -25.69
CA VAL A 419 -9.34 1.26 -26.19
C VAL A 419 -10.43 0.18 -26.24
N VAL A 420 -11.22 0.02 -25.17
CA VAL A 420 -12.32 -0.95 -25.12
C VAL A 420 -13.40 -0.62 -26.16
N LEU A 421 -13.82 0.64 -26.27
CA LEU A 421 -14.89 1.07 -27.17
C LEU A 421 -14.52 0.96 -28.64
N LEU A 422 -13.26 1.16 -29.01
CA LEU A 422 -12.80 1.09 -30.39
C LEU A 422 -12.42 -0.32 -30.86
N VAL A 423 -12.05 -1.18 -29.92
CA VAL A 423 -11.48 -2.50 -30.20
C VAL A 423 -12.52 -3.61 -30.09
N PHE A 424 -13.31 -3.62 -29.01
CA PHE A 424 -14.23 -4.72 -28.71
C PHE A 424 -15.37 -4.92 -29.75
N PRO A 425 -16.07 -3.88 -30.26
CA PRO A 425 -17.16 -4.10 -31.17
C PRO A 425 -16.75 -4.65 -32.54
N ARG A 426 -15.53 -4.35 -33.01
CA ARG A 426 -15.05 -4.77 -34.32
C ARG A 426 -14.39 -6.14 -34.35
N LEU A 427 -13.64 -6.52 -33.32
CA LEU A 427 -13.11 -7.88 -33.19
C LEU A 427 -14.22 -8.94 -33.05
N GLY A 428 -15.35 -8.58 -32.43
CA GLY A 428 -16.47 -9.49 -32.22
C GLY A 428 -17.44 -9.54 -33.43
N LEU A 429 -17.82 -8.40 -34.03
CA LEU A 429 -18.81 -8.35 -35.07
C LEU A 429 -18.27 -8.82 -36.45
N ASP A 430 -17.04 -8.42 -36.82
CA ASP A 430 -16.44 -8.83 -38.09
C ASP A 430 -16.07 -10.32 -38.10
N TYR A 431 -15.78 -10.89 -36.94
CA TYR A 431 -15.54 -12.33 -36.76
C TYR A 431 -16.85 -13.16 -36.92
N LEU A 432 -17.95 -12.65 -36.35
CA LEU A 432 -19.27 -13.31 -36.42
C LEU A 432 -19.95 -13.18 -37.77
N THR A 433 -19.67 -12.13 -38.53
CA THR A 433 -20.33 -11.85 -39.84
C THR A 433 -19.55 -12.39 -41.03
N GLY A 434 -18.31 -12.85 -40.87
CA GLY A 434 -17.47 -13.38 -41.94
C GLY A 434 -17.12 -12.34 -43.03
N SER A 435 -17.51 -11.08 -42.85
CA SER A 435 -17.29 -9.98 -43.78
C SER A 435 -16.08 -9.15 -43.37
N GLY A 436 -14.88 -9.74 -43.44
CA GLY A 436 -13.62 -9.01 -43.22
C GLY A 436 -13.48 -7.85 -44.22
N ASN A 437 -14.04 -6.70 -43.86
CA ASN A 437 -14.04 -5.53 -44.75
C ASN A 437 -12.63 -4.90 -44.71
N LEU A 438 -11.90 -5.04 -45.84
CA LEU A 438 -10.52 -4.53 -46.02
C LEU A 438 -10.37 -3.07 -45.58
N THR A 439 -11.38 -2.25 -45.78
CA THR A 439 -11.44 -0.85 -45.36
C THR A 439 -11.41 -0.73 -43.82
N GLY A 440 -12.04 -1.66 -43.10
CA GLY A 440 -12.05 -1.71 -41.63
C GLY A 440 -10.66 -1.91 -41.03
N PHE A 441 -9.85 -2.82 -41.59
CA PHE A 441 -8.48 -3.05 -41.11
C PHE A 441 -7.56 -1.86 -41.35
N LYS A 442 -7.71 -1.16 -42.50
CA LYS A 442 -6.94 0.06 -42.78
C LYS A 442 -7.26 1.19 -41.80
N ILE A 443 -8.56 1.42 -41.54
CA ILE A 443 -9.01 2.42 -40.57
C ILE A 443 -8.48 2.06 -39.16
N TYR A 444 -8.57 0.79 -38.79
CA TYR A 444 -8.05 0.32 -37.50
C TYR A 444 -6.53 0.59 -37.38
N GLY A 445 -5.74 0.27 -38.41
CA GLY A 445 -4.29 0.53 -38.40
C GLY A 445 -3.97 2.01 -38.21
N ALA A 446 -4.69 2.92 -38.88
CA ALA A 446 -4.49 4.36 -38.70
C ALA A 446 -4.90 4.85 -37.32
N VAL A 447 -6.03 4.38 -36.79
CA VAL A 447 -6.51 4.75 -35.46
C VAL A 447 -5.56 4.22 -34.35
N SER A 448 -5.00 3.02 -34.52
CA SER A 448 -4.08 2.45 -33.54
C SER A 448 -2.80 3.28 -33.37
N VAL A 449 -2.31 3.94 -34.41
CA VAL A 449 -1.16 4.88 -34.36
C VAL A 449 -1.53 6.14 -33.58
N ILE A 450 -2.72 6.69 -33.78
CA ILE A 450 -3.19 7.86 -33.02
C ILE A 450 -3.31 7.53 -31.54
N LEU A 451 -3.86 6.35 -31.21
CA LEU A 451 -3.96 5.87 -29.83
C LEU A 451 -2.58 5.64 -29.19
N LEU A 452 -1.65 5.07 -29.96
CA LEU A 452 -0.27 4.90 -29.52
C LEU A 452 0.36 6.25 -29.15
N PHE A 453 0.23 7.25 -30.03
CA PHE A 453 0.78 8.58 -29.77
C PHE A 453 0.16 9.22 -28.52
N GLY A 454 -1.17 9.18 -28.38
CA GLY A 454 -1.87 9.67 -27.19
C GLY A 454 -1.41 8.96 -25.90
N ALA A 455 -1.25 7.63 -25.93
CA ALA A 455 -0.78 6.85 -24.81
C ALA A 455 0.68 7.17 -24.43
N LEU A 456 1.54 7.40 -25.43
CA LEU A 456 2.93 7.79 -25.17
C LEU A 456 3.05 9.18 -24.54
N VAL A 457 2.27 10.15 -25.00
CA VAL A 457 2.20 11.49 -24.40
C VAL A 457 1.70 11.40 -22.95
N PHE A 458 0.68 10.58 -22.70
CA PHE A 458 0.15 10.35 -21.36
C PHE A 458 1.19 9.72 -20.43
N ILE A 459 1.88 8.68 -20.87
CA ILE A 459 2.96 8.03 -20.10
C ILE A 459 4.10 9.02 -19.82
N TRP A 460 4.47 9.83 -20.81
CA TRP A 460 5.51 10.84 -20.63
C TRP A 460 5.11 11.88 -19.57
N ALA A 461 3.86 12.31 -19.55
CA ALA A 461 3.33 13.23 -18.55
C ALA A 461 3.27 12.65 -17.12
N LEU A 462 3.15 11.31 -17.00
CA LEU A 462 3.16 10.61 -15.71
C LEU A 462 4.57 10.30 -15.20
N ALA A 463 5.59 10.33 -16.06
CA ALA A 463 6.96 9.97 -15.73
C ALA A 463 7.72 11.13 -15.07
N ASP A 464 7.27 11.55 -13.88
CA ASP A 464 7.81 12.71 -13.17
C ASP A 464 9.09 12.38 -12.40
N SER A 465 9.27 11.13 -11.93
CA SER A 465 10.44 10.71 -11.15
C SER A 465 11.50 10.00 -12.01
N GLU A 466 12.77 10.10 -11.59
CA GLU A 466 13.89 9.34 -12.18
C GLU A 466 13.62 7.82 -12.16
N THR A 467 13.02 7.33 -11.10
CA THR A 467 12.63 5.92 -10.95
C THR A 467 11.54 5.52 -11.96
N ALA A 468 10.60 6.43 -12.25
CA ALA A 468 9.57 6.23 -13.26
C ALA A 468 10.16 6.17 -14.67
N LYS A 469 11.22 6.93 -14.98
CA LYS A 469 11.90 6.94 -16.29
C LYS A 469 12.73 5.68 -16.52
N LYS A 470 13.22 5.05 -15.47
CA LYS A 470 14.03 3.83 -15.56
C LYS A 470 13.24 2.71 -16.25
N ASN A 471 13.77 2.13 -17.32
CA ASN A 471 13.16 1.08 -18.16
C ASN A 471 11.92 1.49 -18.99
N MET A 472 11.55 2.77 -19.05
CA MET A 472 10.47 3.25 -19.91
C MET A 472 10.76 3.01 -21.40
N VAL A 473 12.03 3.06 -21.79
CA VAL A 473 12.49 2.81 -23.16
C VAL A 473 12.06 1.44 -23.68
N LEU A 474 12.14 0.40 -22.84
CA LEU A 474 11.77 -0.96 -23.23
C LEU A 474 10.27 -1.09 -23.55
N GLN A 475 9.43 -0.46 -22.73
CA GLN A 475 7.98 -0.42 -22.91
C GLN A 475 7.60 0.35 -24.17
N ILE A 476 8.18 1.54 -24.36
CA ILE A 476 7.93 2.38 -25.53
C ILE A 476 8.37 1.66 -26.80
N ALA A 477 9.61 1.15 -26.84
CA ALA A 477 10.14 0.45 -28.00
C ALA A 477 9.26 -0.77 -28.37
N GLY A 478 8.90 -1.59 -27.38
CA GLY A 478 8.03 -2.74 -27.61
C GLY A 478 6.68 -2.36 -28.20
N SER A 479 6.03 -1.34 -27.64
CA SER A 479 4.73 -0.89 -28.11
C SER A 479 4.79 -0.23 -29.49
N VAL A 480 5.82 0.57 -29.77
CA VAL A 480 6.06 1.19 -31.08
C VAL A 480 6.31 0.12 -32.14
N ILE A 481 7.11 -0.90 -31.85
CA ILE A 481 7.34 -2.02 -32.77
C ILE A 481 6.04 -2.78 -33.03
N ALA A 482 5.29 -3.15 -31.99
CA ALA A 482 4.07 -3.93 -32.13
C ALA A 482 2.97 -3.19 -32.91
N VAL A 483 2.66 -1.96 -32.51
CA VAL A 483 1.61 -1.15 -33.15
C VAL A 483 2.08 -0.66 -34.53
N GLY A 484 3.32 -0.21 -34.65
CA GLY A 484 3.90 0.30 -35.89
C GLY A 484 3.96 -0.77 -37.00
N ALA A 485 4.47 -1.96 -36.69
CA ALA A 485 4.50 -3.08 -37.63
C ALA A 485 3.09 -3.52 -38.04
N SER A 486 2.18 -3.61 -37.07
CA SER A 486 0.77 -3.97 -37.34
C SER A 486 0.09 -2.92 -38.22
N ALA A 487 0.20 -1.65 -37.87
CA ALA A 487 -0.43 -0.56 -38.62
C ALA A 487 0.13 -0.44 -40.06
N ALA A 488 1.45 -0.54 -40.20
CA ALA A 488 2.11 -0.46 -41.51
C ALA A 488 1.58 -1.54 -42.46
N ILE A 489 1.48 -2.78 -42.02
CA ILE A 489 1.03 -3.90 -42.86
C ILE A 489 -0.47 -3.85 -43.08
N LEU A 490 -1.28 -3.50 -42.07
CA LEU A 490 -2.74 -3.38 -42.23
C LEU A 490 -3.15 -2.23 -43.14
N VAL A 491 -2.42 -1.12 -43.12
CA VAL A 491 -2.69 0.03 -44.02
C VAL A 491 -2.19 -0.25 -45.45
N TRP A 492 -0.96 -0.75 -45.60
CA TRP A 492 -0.37 -1.08 -46.90
C TRP A 492 -1.07 -2.25 -47.56
N ASN A 493 -1.48 -3.26 -46.79
CA ASN A 493 -2.16 -4.46 -47.24
C ASN A 493 -1.46 -5.14 -48.45
N PRO A 494 -0.23 -5.61 -48.29
CA PRO A 494 0.54 -6.23 -49.35
C PRO A 494 -0.10 -7.52 -49.86
N VAL A 495 0.12 -7.87 -51.14
CA VAL A 495 -0.44 -9.07 -51.75
C VAL A 495 0.21 -10.36 -51.27
N SER A 496 1.49 -10.28 -50.86
CA SER A 496 2.24 -11.46 -50.42
C SER A 496 2.00 -11.78 -48.92
N ASP A 497 1.63 -13.00 -48.61
CA ASP A 497 1.43 -13.52 -47.25
C ASP A 497 2.70 -13.43 -46.40
N LEU A 498 3.87 -13.41 -47.03
CA LEU A 498 5.16 -13.30 -46.32
C LEU A 498 5.25 -12.04 -45.43
N TRP A 499 4.67 -10.92 -45.90
CA TRP A 499 4.63 -9.67 -45.14
C TRP A 499 3.75 -9.79 -43.89
N PHE A 500 2.61 -10.50 -44.00
CA PHE A 500 1.73 -10.74 -42.86
C PHE A 500 2.37 -11.65 -41.82
N TYR A 501 3.07 -12.73 -42.22
CA TYR A 501 3.80 -13.59 -41.32
C TYR A 501 4.99 -12.88 -40.64
N GLY A 502 5.82 -12.18 -41.43
CA GLY A 502 6.97 -11.43 -40.89
C GLY A 502 6.53 -10.33 -39.94
N GLY A 503 5.49 -9.58 -40.31
CA GLY A 503 4.91 -8.55 -39.46
C GLY A 503 4.28 -9.09 -38.17
N SER A 504 3.61 -10.23 -38.23
CA SER A 504 3.05 -10.89 -37.05
C SER A 504 4.12 -11.32 -36.05
N ILE A 505 5.23 -11.86 -36.55
CA ILE A 505 6.39 -12.22 -35.69
C ILE A 505 6.98 -10.97 -35.05
N LEU A 506 7.18 -9.90 -35.83
CA LEU A 506 7.73 -8.65 -35.32
C LEU A 506 6.81 -7.98 -34.30
N ALA A 507 5.49 -7.97 -34.57
CA ALA A 507 4.50 -7.44 -33.64
C ALA A 507 4.44 -8.25 -32.34
N ALA A 508 4.47 -9.58 -32.43
CA ALA A 508 4.51 -10.45 -31.25
C ALA A 508 5.79 -10.23 -30.41
N ALA A 509 6.95 -10.08 -31.05
CA ALA A 509 8.19 -9.72 -30.36
C ALA A 509 8.08 -8.36 -29.65
N GLY A 510 7.45 -7.37 -30.28
CA GLY A 510 7.18 -6.06 -29.66
C GLY A 510 6.29 -6.17 -28.43
N VAL A 511 5.23 -6.99 -28.48
CA VAL A 511 4.36 -7.28 -27.33
C VAL A 511 5.15 -7.93 -26.20
N CYS A 512 5.99 -8.91 -26.48
CA CYS A 512 6.85 -9.54 -25.47
C CYS A 512 7.79 -8.54 -24.79
N LEU A 513 8.39 -7.61 -25.56
CA LEU A 513 9.23 -6.52 -24.99
C LEU A 513 8.42 -5.59 -24.08
N SER A 514 7.19 -5.24 -24.46
CA SER A 514 6.29 -4.43 -23.64
C SER A 514 5.97 -5.11 -22.29
N PHE A 515 5.69 -6.40 -22.28
CA PHE A 515 5.43 -7.13 -21.03
C PHE A 515 6.66 -7.20 -20.12
N LEU A 516 7.87 -7.27 -20.65
CA LEU A 516 9.10 -7.19 -19.85
C LEU A 516 9.22 -5.81 -19.16
N GLY A 517 8.75 -4.75 -19.80
CA GLY A 517 8.63 -3.41 -19.21
C GLY A 517 7.71 -3.40 -17.98
N ILE A 518 6.53 -3.98 -18.09
CA ILE A 518 5.55 -4.09 -16.99
C ILE A 518 6.14 -4.87 -15.79
N ILE A 519 6.74 -6.03 -16.03
CA ILE A 519 7.36 -6.85 -14.96
C ILE A 519 8.44 -6.06 -14.22
N SER A 520 9.20 -5.24 -14.96
CA SER A 520 10.22 -4.40 -14.34
C SER A 520 9.63 -3.34 -13.42
N LYS A 521 8.48 -2.75 -13.78
CA LYS A 521 7.76 -1.77 -12.96
C LYS A 521 7.05 -2.40 -11.78
N TYR A 522 6.51 -3.60 -11.94
CA TYR A 522 5.96 -4.34 -10.82
C TYR A 522 6.95 -4.47 -9.66
N ASN A 523 8.22 -4.77 -9.94
CA ASN A 523 9.23 -4.86 -8.88
C ASN A 523 9.52 -3.51 -8.21
N ILE A 524 9.36 -2.40 -8.94
CA ILE A 524 9.46 -1.06 -8.34
C ILE A 524 8.23 -0.80 -7.45
N LEU A 525 7.04 -1.13 -7.92
CA LEU A 525 5.79 -1.01 -7.15
C LEU A 525 5.77 -1.91 -5.89
N ALA A 526 6.34 -3.13 -6.00
CA ALA A 526 6.48 -4.08 -4.89
C ALA A 526 7.63 -3.72 -3.91
N THR A 527 8.26 -2.58 -4.07
CA THR A 527 9.31 -2.07 -3.19
C THR A 527 9.08 -0.59 -2.93
N ARG A 528 9.85 0.00 -1.99
CA ARG A 528 9.77 1.41 -1.62
C ARG A 528 11.13 2.07 -1.80
N PRO A 529 11.22 3.39 -2.03
CA PRO A 529 12.50 4.10 -1.97
C PRO A 529 13.12 3.94 -0.58
N LEU A 530 14.43 4.12 -0.49
CA LEU A 530 15.10 4.16 0.82
C LEU A 530 14.49 5.30 1.65
N PRO A 531 14.07 5.01 2.89
CA PRO A 531 13.55 6.06 3.76
C PRO A 531 14.65 7.06 4.10
N THR A 532 14.29 8.35 4.17
CA THR A 532 15.17 9.44 4.58
C THR A 532 14.46 10.27 5.64
N PHE A 533 14.94 10.23 6.88
CA PHE A 533 14.30 10.89 8.04
C PHE A 533 15.10 12.08 8.57
N TYR A 534 16.24 12.42 7.96
CA TYR A 534 17.14 13.48 8.44
C TYR A 534 16.47 14.84 8.62
N ASP A 535 15.61 15.21 7.68
CA ASP A 535 14.97 16.52 7.67
C ASP A 535 13.80 16.65 8.65
N ARG A 536 13.40 15.57 9.30
CA ARG A 536 12.17 15.49 10.09
C ARG A 536 12.39 15.45 11.58
N LYS A 537 13.45 14.79 12.03
CA LYS A 537 13.73 14.61 13.47
C LYS A 537 14.83 15.55 14.01
N GLY A 538 15.04 16.70 13.36
CA GLY A 538 16.05 17.69 13.78
C GLY A 538 17.50 17.16 13.73
N GLY A 539 17.72 16.15 12.90
CA GLY A 539 19.05 15.62 12.65
C GLY A 539 19.90 16.63 11.92
N ASN A 540 20.95 17.11 12.59
CA ASN A 540 21.94 18.05 12.07
C ASN A 540 22.50 17.62 10.70
N ASP A 541 22.80 18.63 9.87
CA ASP A 541 23.54 18.64 8.59
C ASP A 541 24.88 17.86 8.55
N ARG A 542 25.01 16.70 9.16
CA ARG A 542 26.24 15.91 9.22
C ARG A 542 26.40 14.81 8.17
N ALA A 543 25.55 14.82 7.16
CA ALA A 543 25.72 13.96 6.01
C ALA A 543 25.75 14.77 4.71
N LYS A 544 26.76 15.58 4.55
CA LYS A 544 27.26 16.03 3.23
C LYS A 544 28.65 15.49 3.02
#